data_c7c8fc6d100e6f9458718618a4b88a85
#
_entry.id   c7c8fc6d100e6f9458718618a4b88a85
#
_cell.length_a   1.000
_cell.length_b   1.000
_cell.length_c   1.000
_cell.angle_alpha   90.00
_cell.angle_beta   90.00
_cell.angle_gamma   90.00
#
_symmetry.space_group_name_H-M   'P 1'
#
loop_
_entity.id
_entity.type
_entity.pdbx_description
1 polymer ?
#
loop_
_entity_poly.entity_id
_entity_poly.type
_entity_poly.pdbx_seq_one_letter_code
_entity_poly.pdbx_strand_id
1 'polypeptide(L)'
;MMDKLISYYGFSRIPFGRDLAPGMLHRHAAHNEAVARIGWCIADRRIGVITGEVGAGKTVAARAAIAALDQTRHTLIYLANPTTGTRGLHYQIVAALGGRPAHGTASLTAQAAGLLAAEHAERARTPVLVIDEAHLLTHDQLEAVRMLTNDQMDAASPLACLLIGQPTLRRMLRLGVLAALDQRIALRYAVPAMTAAETASYIGHHLKLGGRSDPLFSDDATTAIHEAARGLPRAVNNIALQSLVAAYAARKAIVDETSARTAITEVTSD
;
A
#
# COMPACT_ATOMS: atom_id res chain seq x y z
N MET A 1 26.33 -11.01 10.68
CA MET A 1 25.48 -12.19 10.37
C MET A 1 24.95 -12.17 8.93
N MET A 2 24.32 -11.07 8.48
CA MET A 2 23.76 -10.95 7.14
C MET A 2 24.78 -11.11 6.00
N ASP A 3 25.98 -10.52 6.12
CA ASP A 3 27.02 -10.65 5.09
C ASP A 3 27.48 -12.11 4.91
N LYS A 4 27.51 -12.90 6.00
CA LYS A 4 27.82 -14.33 5.92
C LYS A 4 26.72 -15.12 5.20
N LEU A 5 25.45 -14.78 5.41
CA LEU A 5 24.30 -15.37 4.70
C LEU A 5 24.36 -15.06 3.19
N ILE A 6 24.65 -13.80 2.85
CA ILE A 6 24.83 -13.34 1.47
C ILE A 6 25.93 -14.17 0.78
N SER A 7 27.11 -14.23 1.41
CA SER A 7 28.25 -14.99 0.85
C SER A 7 27.96 -16.49 0.73
N TYR A 8 27.29 -17.07 1.74
CA TYR A 8 26.99 -18.51 1.76
C TYR A 8 26.07 -18.95 0.62
N TYR A 9 25.01 -18.16 0.37
CA TYR A 9 24.06 -18.46 -0.69
C TYR A 9 24.39 -17.78 -2.02
N GLY A 10 25.47 -17.01 -2.12
CA GLY A 10 25.88 -16.34 -3.35
C GLY A 10 24.93 -15.21 -3.78
N PHE A 11 24.30 -14.53 -2.84
CA PHE A 11 23.47 -13.37 -3.13
C PHE A 11 24.33 -12.15 -3.43
N SER A 12 23.85 -11.28 -4.31
CA SER A 12 24.38 -9.93 -4.52
C SER A 12 23.82 -8.92 -3.52
N ARG A 13 22.61 -9.18 -3.02
CA ARG A 13 21.93 -8.45 -1.95
C ARG A 13 20.97 -9.36 -1.23
N ILE A 14 20.57 -8.98 -0.02
CA ILE A 14 19.62 -9.78 0.76
C ILE A 14 18.28 -9.87 0.03
N PRO A 15 17.72 -11.07 -0.22
CA PRO A 15 16.38 -11.24 -0.73
C PRO A 15 15.33 -10.81 0.31
N PHE A 16 14.08 -10.62 -0.11
CA PHE A 16 12.95 -10.25 0.76
C PHE A 16 13.07 -8.90 1.48
N GLY A 17 13.96 -8.01 1.00
CA GLY A 17 14.11 -6.64 1.51
C GLY A 17 12.86 -5.79 1.24
N ARG A 18 12.70 -4.74 2.06
CA ARG A 18 11.55 -3.80 1.97
C ARG A 18 11.77 -2.68 0.95
N ASP A 19 13.03 -2.34 0.69
CA ASP A 19 13.40 -1.23 -0.18
C ASP A 19 13.49 -1.71 -1.64
N LEU A 20 12.31 -1.82 -2.27
CA LEU A 20 12.18 -2.16 -3.68
C LEU A 20 11.61 -0.97 -4.45
N ALA A 21 12.31 -0.59 -5.53
CA ALA A 21 11.77 0.38 -6.48
C ALA A 21 10.48 -0.16 -7.12
N PRO A 22 9.53 0.69 -7.54
CA PRO A 22 8.27 0.26 -8.14
C PRO A 22 8.41 -0.70 -9.32
N GLY A 23 9.46 -0.52 -10.14
CA GLY A 23 9.76 -1.41 -11.27
C GLY A 23 10.29 -2.80 -10.89
N MET A 24 10.68 -2.98 -9.64
CA MET A 24 11.22 -4.25 -9.09
C MET A 24 10.16 -5.06 -8.34
N LEU A 25 8.94 -4.57 -8.25
CA LEU A 25 7.85 -5.24 -7.53
C LEU A 25 7.38 -6.48 -8.31
N HIS A 26 7.08 -7.55 -7.57
CA HIS A 26 6.48 -8.74 -8.17
C HIS A 26 5.04 -8.43 -8.62
N ARG A 27 4.76 -8.67 -9.90
CA ARG A 27 3.49 -8.35 -10.55
C ARG A 27 2.63 -9.61 -10.66
N HIS A 28 1.86 -9.92 -9.62
CA HIS A 28 0.82 -10.94 -9.68
C HIS A 28 -0.53 -10.32 -10.09
N ALA A 29 -1.51 -11.17 -10.42
CA ALA A 29 -2.79 -10.72 -10.99
C ALA A 29 -3.50 -9.67 -10.13
N ALA A 30 -3.63 -9.91 -8.83
CA ALA A 30 -4.31 -9.00 -7.91
C ALA A 30 -3.57 -7.66 -7.74
N HIS A 31 -2.23 -7.67 -7.78
CA HIS A 31 -1.42 -6.45 -7.75
C HIS A 31 -1.66 -5.62 -9.01
N ASN A 32 -1.60 -6.23 -10.19
CA ASN A 32 -1.83 -5.54 -11.47
C ASN A 32 -3.24 -4.97 -11.54
N GLU A 33 -4.24 -5.71 -11.07
CA GLU A 33 -5.61 -5.24 -11.01
C GLU A 33 -5.76 -4.04 -10.06
N ALA A 34 -5.15 -4.09 -8.87
CA ALA A 34 -5.14 -2.95 -7.95
C ALA A 34 -4.53 -1.71 -8.61
N VAL A 35 -3.36 -1.85 -9.25
CA VAL A 35 -2.66 -0.75 -9.95
C VAL A 35 -3.54 -0.15 -11.04
N ALA A 36 -4.16 -0.98 -11.90
CA ALA A 36 -5.02 -0.53 -12.98
C ALA A 36 -6.26 0.22 -12.47
N ARG A 37 -6.93 -0.33 -11.44
CA ARG A 37 -8.11 0.29 -10.82
C ARG A 37 -7.78 1.62 -10.13
N ILE A 38 -6.65 1.70 -9.45
CA ILE A 38 -6.17 2.95 -8.84
C ILE A 38 -5.89 3.99 -9.95
N GLY A 39 -5.20 3.60 -11.00
CA GLY A 39 -4.92 4.48 -12.15
C GLY A 39 -6.20 5.05 -12.77
N TRP A 40 -7.21 4.20 -13.00
CA TRP A 40 -8.51 4.64 -13.48
C TRP A 40 -9.19 5.62 -12.51
N CYS A 41 -9.20 5.31 -11.21
CA CYS A 41 -9.79 6.17 -10.18
C CYS A 41 -9.15 7.56 -10.15
N ILE A 42 -7.83 7.64 -10.31
CA ILE A 42 -7.08 8.90 -10.36
C ILE A 42 -7.42 9.68 -11.64
N ALA A 43 -7.43 9.01 -12.79
CA ALA A 43 -7.72 9.65 -14.08
C ALA A 43 -9.13 10.29 -14.11
N ASP A 44 -10.10 9.66 -13.47
CA ASP A 44 -11.50 10.13 -13.39
C ASP A 44 -11.78 11.01 -12.15
N ARG A 45 -10.74 11.37 -11.38
CA ARG A 45 -10.81 12.19 -10.17
C ARG A 45 -11.89 11.73 -9.18
N ARG A 46 -11.95 10.43 -8.93
CA ARG A 46 -12.93 9.79 -8.05
C ARG A 46 -12.36 9.45 -6.67
N ILE A 47 -13.25 9.06 -5.77
CA ILE A 47 -12.88 8.47 -4.49
C ILE A 47 -12.74 6.96 -4.69
N GLY A 48 -11.56 6.43 -4.38
CA GLY A 48 -11.26 5.01 -4.36
C GLY A 48 -10.96 4.50 -2.95
N VAL A 49 -11.45 3.29 -2.66
CA VAL A 49 -11.21 2.60 -1.39
C VAL A 49 -10.50 1.28 -1.67
N ILE A 50 -9.26 1.18 -1.18
CA ILE A 50 -8.42 -0.02 -1.31
C ILE A 50 -8.28 -0.65 0.07
N THR A 51 -8.79 -1.85 0.22
CA THR A 51 -8.74 -2.56 1.51
C THR A 51 -8.03 -3.91 1.37
N GLY A 52 -7.66 -4.50 2.47
CA GLY A 52 -7.04 -5.83 2.55
C GLY A 52 -6.36 -6.02 3.90
N GLU A 53 -5.96 -7.24 4.18
CA GLU A 53 -5.26 -7.59 5.40
C GLU A 53 -3.93 -6.85 5.57
N VAL A 54 -3.43 -6.80 6.80
CA VAL A 54 -2.10 -6.23 7.08
C VAL A 54 -1.05 -7.02 6.32
N GLY A 55 -0.21 -6.31 5.55
CA GLY A 55 0.81 -6.97 4.74
C GLY A 55 0.35 -7.51 3.37
N ALA A 56 -0.91 -7.30 2.97
CA ALA A 56 -1.44 -7.72 1.66
C ALA A 56 -0.89 -6.94 0.45
N GLY A 57 -0.07 -5.90 0.66
CA GLY A 57 0.53 -5.13 -0.44
C GLY A 57 -0.27 -3.92 -0.92
N LYS A 58 -1.30 -3.46 -0.18
CA LYS A 58 -2.13 -2.29 -0.52
C LYS A 58 -1.32 -1.05 -0.87
N THR A 59 -0.46 -0.62 0.07
CA THR A 59 0.40 0.56 -0.08
C THR A 59 1.41 0.39 -1.21
N VAL A 60 1.86 -0.86 -1.42
CA VAL A 60 2.77 -1.21 -2.52
C VAL A 60 2.10 -1.03 -3.88
N ALA A 61 0.85 -1.49 -4.03
CA ALA A 61 0.07 -1.30 -5.24
C ALA A 61 -0.24 0.19 -5.50
N ALA A 62 -0.60 0.95 -4.45
CA ALA A 62 -0.79 2.39 -4.57
C ALA A 62 0.50 3.10 -5.01
N ARG A 63 1.65 2.76 -4.41
CA ARG A 63 2.96 3.31 -4.79
C ARG A 63 3.30 2.99 -6.26
N ALA A 64 3.01 1.78 -6.72
CA ALA A 64 3.22 1.40 -8.12
C ALA A 64 2.33 2.19 -9.08
N ALA A 65 1.04 2.36 -8.74
CA ALA A 65 0.12 3.16 -9.54
C ALA A 65 0.54 4.64 -9.61
N ILE A 66 0.92 5.22 -8.46
CA ILE A 66 1.37 6.62 -8.38
C ILE A 66 2.68 6.84 -9.14
N ALA A 67 3.61 5.88 -9.07
CA ALA A 67 4.88 5.97 -9.81
C ALA A 67 4.70 5.91 -11.34
N ALA A 68 3.58 5.39 -11.81
CA ALA A 68 3.22 5.35 -13.23
C ALA A 68 2.53 6.64 -13.72
N LEU A 69 2.18 7.56 -12.81
CA LEU A 69 1.55 8.83 -13.17
C LEU A 69 2.57 9.82 -13.76
N ASP A 70 2.10 10.62 -14.68
CA ASP A 70 2.86 11.79 -15.15
C ASP A 70 2.92 12.84 -14.03
N GLN A 71 4.10 13.02 -13.46
CA GLN A 71 4.35 13.97 -12.37
C GLN A 71 4.17 15.44 -12.79
N THR A 72 4.18 15.74 -14.07
CA THR A 72 3.92 17.11 -14.57
C THR A 72 2.43 17.45 -14.50
N ARG A 73 1.56 16.45 -14.56
CA ARG A 73 0.10 16.56 -14.58
C ARG A 73 -0.59 16.20 -13.26
N HIS A 74 0.17 15.67 -12.30
CA HIS A 74 -0.39 15.24 -11.01
C HIS A 74 0.42 15.82 -9.85
N THR A 75 -0.27 16.21 -8.78
CA THR A 75 0.34 16.64 -7.51
C THR A 75 -0.02 15.64 -6.42
N LEU A 76 0.96 14.86 -5.95
CA LEU A 76 0.74 13.87 -4.91
C LEU A 76 0.69 14.53 -3.53
N ILE A 77 -0.37 14.23 -2.78
CA ILE A 77 -0.55 14.57 -1.37
C ILE A 77 -0.68 13.26 -0.60
N TYR A 78 0.39 12.82 0.06
CA TYR A 78 0.42 11.56 0.80
C TYR A 78 0.34 11.80 2.30
N LEU A 79 -0.69 11.25 2.92
CA LEU A 79 -0.93 11.29 4.36
C LEU A 79 -0.69 9.91 4.97
N ALA A 80 0.50 9.72 5.55
CA ALA A 80 0.90 8.47 6.18
C ALA A 80 0.25 8.23 7.55
N ASN A 81 -0.08 9.32 8.26
CA ASN A 81 -0.69 9.26 9.58
C ASN A 81 -1.97 10.12 9.63
N PRO A 82 -3.16 9.50 9.59
CA PRO A 82 -4.41 10.22 9.58
C PRO A 82 -4.92 10.61 10.99
N THR A 83 -4.21 10.25 12.08
CA THR A 83 -4.71 10.43 13.46
C THR A 83 -4.65 11.87 13.98
N THR A 84 -4.34 12.85 13.11
CA THR A 84 -4.13 14.25 13.47
C THR A 84 -5.42 15.07 13.60
N GLY A 85 -6.59 14.44 13.51
CA GLY A 85 -7.90 15.10 13.52
C GLY A 85 -8.18 15.87 12.23
N THR A 86 -9.39 16.44 12.10
CA THR A 86 -9.83 17.15 10.88
C THR A 86 -8.96 18.37 10.57
N ARG A 87 -8.56 19.12 11.61
CA ARG A 87 -7.66 20.26 11.43
C ARG A 87 -6.30 19.84 10.91
N GLY A 88 -5.75 18.75 11.45
CA GLY A 88 -4.47 18.18 11.02
C GLY A 88 -4.50 17.66 9.59
N LEU A 89 -5.62 17.11 9.14
CA LEU A 89 -5.85 16.72 7.75
C LEU A 89 -5.70 17.91 6.81
N HIS A 90 -6.43 19.00 7.05
CA HIS A 90 -6.34 20.22 6.24
C HIS A 90 -4.95 20.86 6.30
N TYR A 91 -4.31 20.87 7.49
CA TYR A 91 -2.94 21.37 7.66
C TYR A 91 -1.96 20.64 6.74
N GLN A 92 -1.99 19.30 6.72
CA GLN A 92 -1.11 18.50 5.90
C GLN A 92 -1.36 18.72 4.40
N ILE A 93 -2.62 18.89 3.98
CA ILE A 93 -2.97 19.21 2.58
C ILE A 93 -2.37 20.55 2.18
N VAL A 94 -2.58 21.60 2.98
CA VAL A 94 -2.06 22.96 2.70
C VAL A 94 -0.53 22.94 2.65
N ALA A 95 0.13 22.26 3.59
CA ALA A 95 1.59 22.15 3.64
C ALA A 95 2.12 21.41 2.43
N ALA A 96 1.49 20.29 2.02
CA ALA A 96 1.90 19.51 0.84
C ALA A 96 1.76 20.28 -0.47
N LEU A 97 0.80 21.22 -0.55
CA LEU A 97 0.62 22.13 -1.69
C LEU A 97 1.52 23.39 -1.62
N GLY A 98 2.45 23.45 -0.65
CA GLY A 98 3.40 24.55 -0.49
C GLY A 98 2.79 25.80 0.14
N GLY A 99 1.56 25.72 0.67
CA GLY A 99 0.91 26.82 1.37
C GLY A 99 1.41 26.95 2.81
N ARG A 100 1.25 28.14 3.39
CA ARG A 100 1.47 28.39 4.82
C ARG A 100 0.15 28.19 5.57
N PRO A 101 0.00 27.12 6.39
CA PRO A 101 -1.29 26.80 7.01
C PRO A 101 -1.81 27.90 7.92
N ALA A 102 -3.06 28.27 7.74
CA ALA A 102 -3.74 29.27 8.55
C ALA A 102 -3.98 28.77 9.98
N HIS A 103 -4.00 29.70 10.96
CA HIS A 103 -4.19 29.35 12.37
C HIS A 103 -5.63 28.95 12.71
N GLY A 104 -6.64 29.63 12.13
CA GLY A 104 -8.06 29.34 12.36
C GLY A 104 -8.55 28.10 11.61
N THR A 105 -9.37 27.26 12.22
CA THR A 105 -9.88 26.03 11.58
C THR A 105 -10.71 26.35 10.33
N ALA A 106 -11.63 27.33 10.40
CA ALA A 106 -12.45 27.74 9.24
C ALA A 106 -11.58 28.27 8.09
N SER A 107 -10.61 29.14 8.39
CA SER A 107 -9.69 29.68 7.39
C SER A 107 -8.82 28.58 6.78
N LEU A 108 -8.36 27.61 7.57
CA LEU A 108 -7.54 26.49 7.12
C LEU A 108 -8.34 25.55 6.21
N THR A 109 -9.61 25.28 6.53
CA THR A 109 -10.50 24.47 5.69
C THR A 109 -10.73 25.14 4.33
N ALA A 110 -11.06 26.44 4.34
CA ALA A 110 -11.23 27.21 3.11
C ALA A 110 -9.93 27.29 2.29
N GLN A 111 -8.79 27.44 2.95
CA GLN A 111 -7.47 27.45 2.31
C GLN A 111 -7.15 26.12 1.64
N ALA A 112 -7.41 24.97 2.31
CA ALA A 112 -7.18 23.65 1.74
C ALA A 112 -8.03 23.44 0.48
N ALA A 113 -9.32 23.76 0.53
CA ALA A 113 -10.22 23.65 -0.62
C ALA A 113 -9.79 24.58 -1.77
N GLY A 114 -9.43 25.84 -1.47
CA GLY A 114 -8.97 26.80 -2.47
C GLY A 114 -7.67 26.37 -3.16
N LEU A 115 -6.69 25.84 -2.42
CA LEU A 115 -5.44 25.36 -3.00
C LEU A 115 -5.64 24.11 -3.89
N LEU A 116 -6.51 23.17 -3.49
CA LEU A 116 -6.86 22.02 -4.31
C LEU A 116 -7.54 22.44 -5.63
N ALA A 117 -8.47 23.39 -5.56
CA ALA A 117 -9.13 23.92 -6.76
C ALA A 117 -8.13 24.67 -7.67
N ALA A 118 -7.22 25.47 -7.10
CA ALA A 118 -6.20 26.20 -7.84
C ALA A 118 -5.19 25.28 -8.54
N GLU A 119 -4.77 24.17 -7.93
CA GLU A 119 -3.92 23.18 -8.60
C GLU A 119 -4.55 22.68 -9.89
N HIS A 120 -5.87 22.45 -9.88
CA HIS A 120 -6.58 21.96 -11.05
C HIS A 120 -6.86 23.07 -12.06
N ALA A 121 -7.42 24.20 -11.60
CA ALA A 121 -7.89 25.27 -12.50
C ALA A 121 -6.76 26.12 -13.08
N GLU A 122 -5.73 26.43 -12.28
CA GLU A 122 -4.67 27.37 -12.67
C GLU A 122 -3.41 26.66 -13.18
N ARG A 123 -3.09 25.50 -12.59
CA ARG A 123 -1.85 24.78 -12.91
C ARG A 123 -2.06 23.58 -13.85
N ALA A 124 -3.31 23.28 -14.19
CA ALA A 124 -3.71 22.11 -15.00
C ALA A 124 -3.16 20.78 -14.44
N ARG A 125 -3.01 20.70 -13.09
CA ARG A 125 -2.52 19.51 -12.39
C ARG A 125 -3.65 18.92 -11.56
N THR A 126 -3.76 17.60 -11.57
CA THR A 126 -4.73 16.89 -10.75
C THR A 126 -4.12 16.58 -9.37
N PRO A 127 -4.64 17.15 -8.27
CA PRO A 127 -4.26 16.71 -6.94
C PRO A 127 -4.68 15.27 -6.70
N VAL A 128 -3.79 14.46 -6.16
CA VAL A 128 -4.03 13.06 -5.78
C VAL A 128 -3.80 12.92 -4.29
N LEU A 129 -4.89 12.93 -3.53
CA LEU A 129 -4.87 12.74 -2.09
C LEU A 129 -4.86 11.24 -1.77
N VAL A 130 -3.81 10.78 -1.14
CA VAL A 130 -3.67 9.39 -0.70
C VAL A 130 -3.60 9.37 0.82
N ILE A 131 -4.57 8.74 1.45
CA ILE A 131 -4.62 8.57 2.91
C ILE A 131 -4.37 7.09 3.20
N ASP A 132 -3.18 6.79 3.73
CA ASP A 132 -2.86 5.46 4.22
C ASP A 132 -3.41 5.26 5.64
N GLU A 133 -3.62 4.01 6.02
CA GLU A 133 -4.25 3.62 7.29
C GLU A 133 -5.61 4.33 7.54
N ALA A 134 -6.38 4.59 6.48
CA ALA A 134 -7.64 5.34 6.52
C ALA A 134 -8.70 4.74 7.44
N HIS A 135 -8.54 3.50 7.89
CA HIS A 135 -9.39 2.88 8.92
C HIS A 135 -9.22 3.51 10.31
N LEU A 136 -8.20 4.36 10.50
CA LEU A 136 -7.97 5.15 11.72
C LEU A 136 -8.63 6.53 11.68
N LEU A 137 -9.22 6.93 10.55
CA LEU A 137 -9.95 8.19 10.44
C LEU A 137 -11.22 8.16 11.30
N THR A 138 -11.54 9.29 11.89
CA THR A 138 -12.84 9.51 12.52
C THR A 138 -13.93 9.79 11.47
N HIS A 139 -15.20 9.69 11.86
CA HIS A 139 -16.31 10.03 10.96
C HIS A 139 -16.21 11.49 10.47
N ASP A 140 -15.84 12.44 11.34
CA ASP A 140 -15.67 13.86 10.99
C ASP A 140 -14.55 14.05 9.96
N GLN A 141 -13.46 13.29 10.05
CA GLN A 141 -12.39 13.35 9.08
C GLN A 141 -12.81 12.77 7.71
N LEU A 142 -13.55 11.67 7.71
CA LEU A 142 -14.11 11.08 6.48
C LEU A 142 -15.10 12.05 5.82
N GLU A 143 -15.92 12.73 6.61
CA GLU A 143 -16.83 13.74 6.10
C GLU A 143 -16.08 14.98 5.58
N ALA A 144 -15.00 15.40 6.24
CA ALA A 144 -14.13 16.45 5.74
C ALA A 144 -13.49 16.07 4.38
N VAL A 145 -13.07 14.80 4.20
CA VAL A 145 -12.59 14.30 2.89
C VAL A 145 -13.70 14.41 1.84
N ARG A 146 -14.92 13.99 2.17
CA ARG A 146 -16.06 14.12 1.26
C ARG A 146 -16.28 15.59 0.84
N MET A 147 -16.23 16.52 1.80
CA MET A 147 -16.41 17.94 1.52
C MET A 147 -15.33 18.51 0.59
N LEU A 148 -14.08 18.04 0.70
CA LEU A 148 -13.00 18.46 -0.21
C LEU A 148 -13.19 17.96 -1.66
N THR A 149 -13.98 16.89 -1.86
CA THR A 149 -14.31 16.38 -3.20
C THR A 149 -15.55 17.05 -3.81
N ASN A 150 -16.19 17.96 -3.07
CA ASN A 150 -17.39 18.65 -3.54
C ASN A 150 -17.01 19.99 -4.18
N ASP A 151 -17.11 20.07 -5.48
CA ASP A 151 -16.90 21.29 -6.25
C ASP A 151 -18.08 21.52 -7.19
N GLN A 152 -18.35 22.79 -7.53
CA GLN A 152 -19.39 23.21 -8.46
C GLN A 152 -20.78 22.59 -8.16
N MET A 153 -21.22 22.68 -6.91
CA MET A 153 -22.50 22.08 -6.46
C MET A 153 -22.60 20.58 -6.75
N ASP A 154 -21.51 19.85 -6.52
CA ASP A 154 -21.39 18.39 -6.72
C ASP A 154 -21.26 17.92 -8.19
N ALA A 155 -21.09 18.83 -9.12
CA ALA A 155 -20.91 18.50 -10.53
C ALA A 155 -19.50 18.00 -10.86
N ALA A 156 -18.49 18.33 -10.04
CA ALA A 156 -17.10 17.99 -10.26
C ALA A 156 -16.35 17.68 -8.96
N SER A 157 -15.20 17.04 -9.08
CA SER A 157 -14.22 16.92 -8.00
C SER A 157 -12.90 17.57 -8.42
N PRO A 158 -12.31 18.45 -7.58
CA PRO A 158 -11.03 19.06 -7.90
C PRO A 158 -9.85 18.11 -7.72
N LEU A 159 -10.05 16.93 -7.12
CA LEU A 159 -8.99 15.97 -6.78
C LEU A 159 -9.45 14.52 -6.96
N ALA A 160 -8.48 13.62 -7.10
CA ALA A 160 -8.66 12.19 -6.85
C ALA A 160 -8.35 11.89 -5.37
N CYS A 161 -9.09 10.97 -4.76
CA CYS A 161 -8.86 10.58 -3.37
C CYS A 161 -8.76 9.05 -3.24
N LEU A 162 -7.70 8.56 -2.63
CA LEU A 162 -7.50 7.14 -2.34
C LEU A 162 -7.47 6.92 -0.83
N LEU A 163 -8.43 6.16 -0.33
CA LEU A 163 -8.49 5.70 1.06
C LEU A 163 -7.95 4.26 1.11
N ILE A 164 -6.79 4.08 1.74
CA ILE A 164 -6.14 2.78 1.87
C ILE A 164 -6.24 2.34 3.32
N GLY A 165 -6.75 1.13 3.57
CA GLY A 165 -6.93 0.69 4.94
C GLY A 165 -7.18 -0.80 5.11
N GLN A 166 -7.39 -1.20 6.36
CA GLN A 166 -7.76 -2.56 6.73
C GLN A 166 -9.22 -2.84 6.39
N PRO A 167 -9.69 -4.11 6.43
CA PRO A 167 -11.09 -4.46 6.13
C PRO A 167 -12.12 -3.74 7.00
N THR A 168 -11.72 -3.27 8.20
CA THR A 168 -12.55 -2.45 9.09
C THR A 168 -13.03 -1.15 8.44
N LEU A 169 -12.22 -0.55 7.55
CA LEU A 169 -12.60 0.63 6.78
C LEU A 169 -13.89 0.40 5.98
N ARG A 170 -14.03 -0.76 5.32
CA ARG A 170 -15.24 -1.09 4.55
C ARG A 170 -16.49 -1.15 5.42
N ARG A 171 -16.36 -1.65 6.64
CA ARG A 171 -17.48 -1.71 7.60
C ARG A 171 -17.86 -0.31 8.08
N MET A 172 -16.87 0.50 8.39
CA MET A 172 -17.06 1.89 8.82
C MET A 172 -17.78 2.73 7.75
N LEU A 173 -17.35 2.65 6.50
CA LEU A 173 -17.95 3.40 5.40
C LEU A 173 -19.41 3.04 5.11
N ARG A 174 -19.89 1.87 5.55
CA ARG A 174 -21.30 1.46 5.42
C ARG A 174 -22.21 1.97 6.52
N LEU A 175 -21.68 2.66 7.51
CA LEU A 175 -22.50 3.26 8.57
C LEU A 175 -23.37 4.37 8.00
N GLY A 176 -24.64 4.42 8.43
CA GLY A 176 -25.60 5.42 7.92
C GLY A 176 -25.15 6.87 8.02
N VAL A 177 -24.32 7.20 9.04
CA VAL A 177 -23.72 8.52 9.22
C VAL A 177 -22.78 8.92 8.07
N LEU A 178 -22.24 7.94 7.32
CA LEU A 178 -21.33 8.14 6.18
C LEU A 178 -22.00 7.84 4.83
N ALA A 179 -23.32 7.70 4.78
CA ALA A 179 -24.05 7.33 3.56
C ALA A 179 -23.74 8.25 2.36
N ALA A 180 -23.58 9.56 2.60
CA ALA A 180 -23.23 10.51 1.56
C ALA A 180 -21.82 10.31 1.00
N LEU A 181 -20.85 9.92 1.83
CA LEU A 181 -19.52 9.54 1.38
C LEU A 181 -19.58 8.19 0.65
N ASP A 182 -20.31 7.23 1.20
CA ASP A 182 -20.43 5.88 0.65
C ASP A 182 -20.93 5.91 -0.81
N GLN A 183 -21.90 6.77 -1.13
CA GLN A 183 -22.43 6.96 -2.48
C GLN A 183 -21.42 7.59 -3.46
N ARG A 184 -20.44 8.35 -2.99
CA ARG A 184 -19.40 8.97 -3.83
C ARG A 184 -18.21 8.08 -4.13
N ILE A 185 -18.09 6.93 -3.45
CA ILE A 185 -16.99 6.00 -3.67
C ILE A 185 -17.22 5.25 -4.97
N ALA A 186 -16.46 5.59 -6.00
CA ALA A 186 -16.55 4.99 -7.32
C ALA A 186 -15.79 3.67 -7.44
N LEU A 187 -14.72 3.51 -6.65
CA LEU A 187 -13.89 2.31 -6.65
C LEU A 187 -13.84 1.67 -5.26
N ARG A 188 -14.13 0.37 -5.20
CA ARG A 188 -13.92 -0.46 -4.00
C ARG A 188 -13.18 -1.71 -4.42
N TYR A 189 -11.95 -1.84 -3.97
CA TYR A 189 -11.15 -3.01 -4.25
C TYR A 189 -10.58 -3.59 -2.97
N ALA A 190 -10.78 -4.88 -2.77
CA ALA A 190 -10.14 -5.63 -1.69
C ALA A 190 -8.97 -6.42 -2.28
N VAL A 191 -7.75 -6.07 -1.88
CA VAL A 191 -6.55 -6.80 -2.31
C VAL A 191 -6.57 -8.18 -1.67
N PRO A 192 -6.71 -9.27 -2.45
CA PRO A 192 -6.69 -10.61 -1.90
C PRO A 192 -5.28 -11.03 -1.52
N ALA A 193 -5.18 -12.08 -0.73
CA ALA A 193 -3.91 -12.78 -0.50
C ALA A 193 -3.46 -13.50 -1.79
N MET A 194 -2.17 -13.77 -1.90
CA MET A 194 -1.60 -14.55 -2.99
C MET A 194 -2.05 -16.01 -2.91
N THR A 195 -2.26 -16.64 -4.04
CA THR A 195 -2.41 -18.09 -4.17
C THR A 195 -1.08 -18.80 -3.89
N ALA A 196 -1.08 -20.14 -3.72
CA ALA A 196 0.14 -20.91 -3.54
C ALA A 196 1.11 -20.74 -4.73
N ALA A 197 0.59 -20.77 -5.96
CA ALA A 197 1.38 -20.55 -7.16
C ALA A 197 1.99 -19.14 -7.23
N GLU A 198 1.22 -18.12 -6.84
CA GLU A 198 1.72 -16.75 -6.77
C GLU A 198 2.77 -16.58 -5.67
N THR A 199 2.62 -17.27 -4.53
CA THR A 199 3.62 -17.27 -3.45
C THR A 199 4.93 -17.91 -3.91
N ALA A 200 4.88 -19.03 -4.63
CA ALA A 200 6.07 -19.67 -5.20
C ALA A 200 6.77 -18.73 -6.20
N SER A 201 6.01 -18.12 -7.11
CA SER A 201 6.52 -17.13 -8.06
C SER A 201 7.11 -15.90 -7.35
N TYR A 202 6.48 -15.43 -6.27
CA TYR A 202 6.94 -14.32 -5.45
C TYR A 202 8.29 -14.60 -4.79
N ILE A 203 8.45 -15.79 -4.18
CA ILE A 203 9.71 -16.24 -3.57
C ILE A 203 10.80 -16.29 -4.65
N GLY A 204 10.53 -16.92 -5.79
CA GLY A 204 11.47 -16.99 -6.92
C GLY A 204 11.85 -15.61 -7.46
N HIS A 205 10.91 -14.67 -7.52
CA HIS A 205 11.18 -13.28 -7.91
C HIS A 205 12.17 -12.61 -6.94
N HIS A 206 11.96 -12.73 -5.64
CA HIS A 206 12.87 -12.17 -4.64
C HIS A 206 14.27 -12.77 -4.66
N LEU A 207 14.39 -14.08 -4.94
CA LEU A 207 15.69 -14.72 -5.15
C LEU A 207 16.42 -14.14 -6.37
N LYS A 208 15.70 -13.95 -7.48
CA LYS A 208 16.26 -13.30 -8.70
C LYS A 208 16.73 -11.89 -8.41
N LEU A 209 15.95 -11.11 -7.66
CA LEU A 209 16.37 -9.78 -7.20
C LEU A 209 17.60 -9.85 -6.31
N GLY A 210 17.78 -10.93 -5.55
CA GLY A 210 18.98 -11.21 -4.78
C GLY A 210 20.19 -11.63 -5.62
N GLY A 211 20.03 -11.78 -6.95
CA GLY A 211 21.09 -12.22 -7.86
C GLY A 211 21.13 -13.72 -8.10
N ARG A 212 20.09 -14.47 -7.70
CA ARG A 212 20.06 -15.92 -7.80
C ARG A 212 18.84 -16.41 -8.60
N SER A 213 19.04 -17.17 -9.67
CA SER A 213 17.97 -17.65 -10.56
C SER A 213 17.59 -19.12 -10.34
N ASP A 214 18.44 -19.88 -9.67
CA ASP A 214 18.18 -21.27 -9.34
C ASP A 214 17.24 -21.40 -8.13
N PRO A 215 16.43 -22.46 -8.05
CA PRO A 215 15.53 -22.70 -6.93
C PRO A 215 16.33 -22.98 -5.66
N LEU A 216 16.12 -22.17 -4.64
CA LEU A 216 16.76 -22.29 -3.33
C LEU A 216 15.83 -22.87 -2.27
N PHE A 217 14.52 -22.78 -2.48
CA PHE A 217 13.48 -23.34 -1.62
C PHE A 217 12.91 -24.60 -2.28
N SER A 218 12.73 -25.67 -1.50
CA SER A 218 11.98 -26.83 -1.95
C SER A 218 10.48 -26.49 -2.11
N ASP A 219 9.75 -27.29 -2.88
CA ASP A 219 8.31 -27.13 -3.06
C ASP A 219 7.57 -27.28 -1.72
N ASP A 220 7.97 -28.23 -0.88
CA ASP A 220 7.40 -28.44 0.46
C ASP A 220 7.68 -27.25 1.39
N ALA A 221 8.89 -26.66 1.34
CA ALA A 221 9.21 -25.45 2.09
C ALA A 221 8.36 -24.27 1.63
N THR A 222 8.19 -24.11 0.33
CA THR A 222 7.36 -23.04 -0.26
C THR A 222 5.89 -23.20 0.14
N THR A 223 5.38 -24.44 0.13
CA THR A 223 4.02 -24.76 0.56
C THR A 223 3.82 -24.44 2.04
N ALA A 224 4.73 -24.88 2.91
CA ALA A 224 4.67 -24.58 4.34
C ALA A 224 4.71 -23.06 4.62
N ILE A 225 5.55 -22.32 3.90
CA ILE A 225 5.60 -20.84 3.99
C ILE A 225 4.28 -20.22 3.55
N HIS A 226 3.70 -20.68 2.44
CA HIS A 226 2.42 -20.17 1.95
C HIS A 226 1.30 -20.35 2.98
N GLU A 227 1.17 -21.55 3.52
CA GLU A 227 0.14 -21.90 4.51
C GLU A 227 0.26 -21.04 5.79
N ALA A 228 1.48 -20.94 6.35
CA ALA A 228 1.74 -20.15 7.54
C ALA A 228 1.54 -18.64 7.29
N ALA A 229 2.00 -18.14 6.15
CA ALA A 229 1.85 -16.74 5.76
C ALA A 229 0.44 -16.40 5.27
N ARG A 230 -0.42 -17.38 5.01
CA ARG A 230 -1.74 -17.21 4.39
C ARG A 230 -1.68 -16.41 3.08
N GLY A 231 -0.61 -16.55 2.33
CA GLY A 231 -0.38 -15.80 1.09
C GLY A 231 -0.16 -14.29 1.26
N LEU A 232 0.12 -13.79 2.47
CA LEU A 232 0.37 -12.37 2.71
C LEU A 232 1.84 -12.02 2.44
N PRO A 233 2.17 -11.13 1.49
CA PRO A 233 3.54 -10.83 1.08
C PRO A 233 4.50 -10.48 2.23
N ARG A 234 4.04 -9.69 3.21
CA ARG A 234 4.87 -9.33 4.36
C ARG A 234 5.23 -10.54 5.23
N ALA A 235 4.25 -11.41 5.47
CA ALA A 235 4.48 -12.63 6.23
C ALA A 235 5.37 -13.61 5.46
N VAL A 236 5.15 -13.76 4.15
CA VAL A 236 6.02 -14.54 3.27
C VAL A 236 7.47 -14.05 3.35
N ASN A 237 7.71 -12.74 3.26
CA ASN A 237 9.05 -12.19 3.36
C ASN A 237 9.72 -12.50 4.69
N ASN A 238 9.01 -12.35 5.80
CA ASN A 238 9.55 -12.62 7.13
C ASN A 238 9.90 -14.10 7.28
N ILE A 239 8.96 -14.99 6.98
CA ILE A 239 9.17 -16.44 7.13
C ILE A 239 10.25 -16.93 6.16
N ALA A 240 10.23 -16.50 4.89
CA ALA A 240 11.25 -16.91 3.91
C ALA A 240 12.66 -16.46 4.32
N LEU A 241 12.82 -15.25 4.84
CA LEU A 241 14.11 -14.77 5.34
C LEU A 241 14.59 -15.59 6.55
N GLN A 242 13.71 -15.86 7.51
CA GLN A 242 14.04 -16.68 8.68
C GLN A 242 14.33 -18.14 8.27
N SER A 243 13.64 -18.67 7.26
CA SER A 243 13.93 -20.00 6.71
C SER A 243 15.33 -20.08 6.10
N LEU A 244 15.80 -19.02 5.41
CA LEU A 244 17.18 -18.91 4.94
C LEU A 244 18.18 -18.91 6.11
N VAL A 245 17.85 -18.21 7.20
CA VAL A 245 18.70 -18.16 8.40
C VAL A 245 18.77 -19.53 9.06
N ALA A 246 17.63 -20.22 9.21
CA ALA A 246 17.57 -21.57 9.80
C ALA A 246 18.35 -22.59 8.96
N ALA A 247 18.18 -22.58 7.63
CA ALA A 247 18.92 -23.44 6.72
C ALA A 247 20.43 -23.18 6.76
N TYR A 248 20.83 -21.90 6.82
CA TYR A 248 22.23 -21.50 6.99
C TYR A 248 22.82 -22.02 8.30
N ALA A 249 22.10 -21.87 9.42
CA ALA A 249 22.55 -22.38 10.71
C ALA A 249 22.74 -23.90 10.70
N ALA A 250 21.89 -24.61 9.98
CA ALA A 250 21.99 -26.05 9.74
C ALA A 250 22.99 -26.45 8.62
N ARG A 251 23.70 -25.48 8.02
CA ARG A 251 24.66 -25.65 6.91
C ARG A 251 24.05 -26.35 5.68
N LYS A 252 22.78 -26.11 5.40
CA LYS A 252 22.07 -26.67 4.25
C LYS A 252 22.23 -25.79 3.02
N ALA A 253 22.46 -26.40 1.88
CA ALA A 253 22.59 -25.71 0.59
C ALA A 253 21.24 -25.18 0.05
N ILE A 254 20.13 -25.81 0.48
CA ILE A 254 18.76 -25.41 0.11
C ILE A 254 17.91 -25.25 1.37
N VAL A 255 16.83 -24.47 1.25
CA VAL A 255 15.81 -24.36 2.29
C VAL A 255 14.79 -25.47 2.09
N ASP A 256 14.83 -26.47 2.96
CA ASP A 256 13.87 -27.57 2.99
C ASP A 256 12.69 -27.29 3.93
N GLU A 257 11.70 -28.17 3.94
CA GLU A 257 10.53 -28.06 4.80
C GLU A 257 10.90 -27.93 6.28
N THR A 258 11.90 -28.66 6.76
CA THR A 258 12.33 -28.61 8.16
C THR A 258 12.81 -27.22 8.55
N SER A 259 13.62 -26.58 7.70
CA SER A 259 14.09 -25.22 7.91
C SER A 259 12.96 -24.21 7.87
N ALA A 260 11.97 -24.38 6.98
CA ALA A 260 10.79 -23.54 6.92
C ALA A 260 9.93 -23.71 8.18
N ARG A 261 9.68 -24.92 8.65
CA ARG A 261 8.92 -25.18 9.89
C ARG A 261 9.59 -24.61 11.14
N THR A 262 10.92 -24.70 11.24
CA THR A 262 11.69 -24.05 12.32
C THR A 262 11.43 -22.54 12.32
N ALA A 263 11.58 -21.89 11.17
CA ALA A 263 11.34 -20.46 11.03
C ALA A 263 9.88 -20.08 11.35
N ILE A 264 8.91 -20.87 10.91
CA ILE A 264 7.48 -20.66 11.21
C ILE A 264 7.26 -20.69 12.73
N THR A 265 7.80 -21.68 13.40
CA THR A 265 7.67 -21.79 14.87
C THR A 265 8.24 -20.56 15.58
N GLU A 266 9.43 -20.10 15.17
CA GLU A 266 10.08 -18.90 15.74
C GLU A 266 9.26 -17.62 15.51
N VAL A 267 8.70 -17.44 14.30
CA VAL A 267 7.93 -16.23 13.95
C VAL A 267 6.52 -16.22 14.57
N THR A 268 5.93 -17.39 14.88
CA THR A 268 4.57 -17.49 15.40
C THR A 268 4.52 -17.67 16.91
N SER A 269 5.67 -17.87 17.59
CA SER A 269 5.75 -18.06 19.05
C SER A 269 5.74 -16.74 19.85
N ASP A 270 5.79 -15.59 19.20
CA ASP A 270 5.65 -14.24 19.74
C ASP A 270 4.21 -13.70 19.53
#